data_0212ad946dd57b850043c6d56d146102
#
_entry.id   0212ad946dd57b850043c6d56d146102
#
_cell.length_a   1.000
_cell.length_b   1.000
_cell.length_c   1.000
_cell.angle_alpha   90.00
_cell.angle_beta   90.00
_cell.angle_gamma   90.00
#
_symmetry.space_group_name_H-M   'P 1'
#
loop_
_entity.id
_entity.type
_entity.pdbx_description
1 polymer ?
#
loop_
_entity_poly.entity_id
_entity_poly.type
_entity_poly.pdbx_seq_one_letter_code
_entity_poly.pdbx_strand_id
1 'polypeptide(L)'
;GLFLLIAPRLENADDERIDEINNVYDYALENGLGFYCVTGSSAEAIATWSDNTGAEYPFLMADDVLLKTIIRSNPGLVLLKKGTILMKWHYNDIPQEEDLKTIVNGYLEGNTDWKAKEDARLITNLLSFTVPLLLVWGYDALRNRRRRKGKESE
;
A
#
# COMPACT_ATOMS: atom_id res chain seq x y z
N GLY A 1 2.54 12.76 -12.54
CA GLY A 1 2.52 11.48 -11.84
C GLY A 1 2.64 10.31 -12.82
N LEU A 2 3.15 9.21 -12.33
CA LEU A 2 3.37 7.99 -13.11
C LEU A 2 3.05 6.79 -12.25
N PHE A 3 2.16 5.91 -12.71
CA PHE A 3 1.98 4.58 -12.16
C PHE A 3 2.89 3.57 -12.87
N LEU A 4 3.52 2.71 -12.10
CA LEU A 4 4.23 1.54 -12.61
C LEU A 4 3.61 0.28 -12.00
N LEU A 5 3.05 -0.56 -12.84
CA LEU A 5 2.72 -1.94 -12.49
C LEU A 5 4.00 -2.76 -12.63
N ILE A 6 4.52 -3.28 -11.55
CA ILE A 6 5.77 -4.05 -11.54
C ILE A 6 5.41 -5.53 -11.43
N ALA A 7 5.64 -6.25 -12.51
CA ALA A 7 5.41 -7.69 -12.61
C ALA A 7 6.70 -8.39 -13.02
N PRO A 8 7.58 -8.78 -12.09
CA PRO A 8 8.86 -9.42 -12.40
C PRO A 8 8.71 -10.60 -13.37
N ARG A 9 7.65 -11.40 -13.19
CA ARG A 9 7.30 -12.52 -14.05
C ARG A 9 5.78 -12.59 -14.25
N LEU A 10 5.31 -12.26 -15.46
CA LEU A 10 3.88 -12.32 -15.80
C LEU A 10 3.35 -13.75 -15.77
N GLU A 11 4.18 -14.74 -16.08
CA GLU A 11 3.83 -16.16 -16.07
C GLU A 11 3.39 -16.66 -14.69
N ASN A 12 3.80 -15.96 -13.64
CA ASN A 12 3.49 -16.27 -12.25
C ASN A 12 2.85 -15.08 -11.51
N ALA A 13 2.36 -14.09 -12.24
CA ALA A 13 1.71 -12.95 -11.66
C ALA A 13 0.30 -13.32 -11.22
N ASP A 14 -0.12 -12.76 -10.10
CA ASP A 14 -1.47 -12.91 -9.59
C ASP A 14 -2.43 -12.00 -10.37
N ASP A 15 -3.52 -12.54 -10.86
CA ASP A 15 -4.52 -11.83 -11.66
C ASP A 15 -5.87 -11.64 -10.92
N GLU A 16 -5.98 -12.04 -9.65
CA GLU A 16 -7.21 -11.91 -8.87
C GLU A 16 -7.72 -10.45 -8.76
N ARG A 17 -6.79 -9.48 -8.87
CA ARG A 17 -7.09 -8.04 -8.79
C ARG A 17 -6.88 -7.33 -10.11
N ILE A 18 -7.06 -8.02 -11.22
CA ILE A 18 -6.79 -7.44 -12.53
C ILE A 18 -7.78 -6.33 -12.89
N ASP A 19 -9.03 -6.45 -12.48
CA ASP A 19 -10.05 -5.44 -12.72
C ASP A 19 -9.70 -4.12 -12.01
N GLU A 20 -9.21 -4.20 -10.76
CA GLU A 20 -8.75 -3.02 -10.02
C GLU A 20 -7.50 -2.40 -10.68
N ILE A 21 -6.59 -3.21 -11.21
CA ILE A 21 -5.41 -2.73 -11.94
C ILE A 21 -5.83 -2.01 -13.21
N ASN A 22 -6.76 -2.58 -13.99
CA ASN A 22 -7.30 -1.96 -15.19
C ASN A 22 -8.03 -0.65 -14.86
N ASN A 23 -8.80 -0.59 -13.78
CA ASN A 23 -9.42 0.64 -13.30
C ASN A 23 -8.38 1.74 -12.93
N VAL A 24 -7.23 1.36 -12.35
CA VAL A 24 -6.13 2.31 -12.11
C VAL A 24 -5.54 2.82 -13.42
N TYR A 25 -5.44 1.97 -14.43
CA TYR A 25 -4.99 2.37 -15.77
C TYR A 25 -5.95 3.38 -16.40
N ASP A 26 -7.24 3.08 -16.41
CA ASP A 26 -8.27 3.98 -16.95
C ASP A 26 -8.27 5.32 -16.21
N TYR A 27 -8.22 5.29 -14.89
CA TYR A 27 -8.07 6.50 -14.07
C TYR A 27 -6.82 7.32 -14.43
N ALA A 28 -5.69 6.65 -14.65
CA ALA A 28 -4.45 7.32 -15.05
C ALA A 28 -4.60 8.03 -16.39
N LEU A 29 -5.21 7.38 -17.40
CA LEU A 29 -5.47 7.96 -18.71
C LEU A 29 -6.39 9.18 -18.60
N GLU A 30 -7.50 9.08 -17.89
CA GLU A 30 -8.48 10.16 -17.71
C GLU A 30 -7.87 11.39 -17.03
N ASN A 31 -6.91 11.19 -16.14
CA ASN A 31 -6.27 12.27 -15.36
C ASN A 31 -4.91 12.70 -15.91
N GLY A 32 -4.52 12.26 -17.11
CA GLY A 32 -3.27 12.66 -17.76
C GLY A 32 -2.02 12.17 -17.02
N LEU A 33 -2.13 11.05 -16.31
CA LEU A 33 -1.02 10.38 -15.63
C LEU A 33 -0.42 9.30 -16.54
N GLY A 34 0.87 9.06 -16.42
CA GLY A 34 1.49 7.92 -17.09
C GLY A 34 1.14 6.60 -16.40
N PHE A 35 1.02 5.53 -17.19
CA PHE A 35 0.92 4.16 -16.68
C PHE A 35 1.73 3.22 -17.57
N TYR A 36 2.56 2.37 -16.98
CA TYR A 36 3.35 1.35 -17.67
C TYR A 36 3.42 0.08 -16.82
N CYS A 37 3.39 -1.08 -17.48
CA CYS A 37 3.77 -2.33 -16.84
C CYS A 37 5.26 -2.61 -17.10
N VAL A 38 6.02 -2.88 -16.05
CA VAL A 38 7.46 -3.20 -16.14
C VAL A 38 7.67 -4.66 -15.76
N THR A 39 8.25 -5.44 -16.69
CA THR A 39 8.38 -6.87 -16.55
C THR A 39 9.71 -7.41 -17.09
N GLY A 40 10.16 -8.54 -16.55
CA GLY A 40 11.27 -9.35 -17.10
C GLY A 40 10.82 -10.51 -18.00
N SER A 41 9.52 -10.58 -18.30
CA SER A 41 8.94 -11.66 -19.10
C SER A 41 9.17 -11.48 -20.60
N SER A 42 9.04 -12.58 -21.36
CA SER A 42 9.16 -12.55 -22.83
C SER A 42 7.97 -11.86 -23.51
N ALA A 43 8.13 -11.49 -24.78
CA ALA A 43 7.05 -10.91 -25.58
C ALA A 43 5.84 -11.86 -25.70
N GLU A 44 6.07 -13.18 -25.71
CA GLU A 44 5.02 -14.19 -25.74
C GLU A 44 4.21 -14.20 -24.42
N ALA A 45 4.89 -14.10 -23.28
CA ALA A 45 4.22 -14.02 -22.00
C ALA A 45 3.43 -12.72 -21.84
N ILE A 46 3.94 -11.60 -22.38
CA ILE A 46 3.22 -10.32 -22.43
C ILE A 46 1.94 -10.47 -23.26
N ALA A 47 2.01 -11.07 -24.44
CA ALA A 47 0.84 -11.29 -25.29
C ALA A 47 -0.20 -12.16 -24.57
N THR A 48 0.23 -13.27 -23.97
CA THR A 48 -0.64 -14.17 -23.19
C THR A 48 -1.31 -13.45 -22.03
N TRP A 49 -0.55 -12.61 -21.30
CA TRP A 49 -1.09 -11.81 -20.22
C TRP A 49 -2.16 -10.83 -20.72
N SER A 50 -1.86 -10.08 -21.79
CA SER A 50 -2.80 -9.11 -22.36
C SER A 50 -4.09 -9.77 -22.85
N ASP A 51 -3.98 -10.93 -23.50
CA ASP A 51 -5.15 -11.68 -23.99
C ASP A 51 -6.03 -12.20 -22.85
N ASN A 52 -5.42 -12.64 -21.74
CA ASN A 52 -6.14 -13.20 -20.61
C ASN A 52 -6.75 -12.13 -19.69
N THR A 53 -6.12 -10.97 -19.59
CA THR A 53 -6.45 -9.94 -18.59
C THR A 53 -7.10 -8.70 -19.18
N GLY A 54 -7.15 -8.58 -20.51
CA GLY A 54 -7.63 -7.37 -21.17
C GLY A 54 -6.70 -6.17 -20.98
N ALA A 55 -5.42 -6.39 -20.62
CA ALA A 55 -4.47 -5.32 -20.37
C ALA A 55 -4.15 -4.53 -21.64
N GLU A 56 -4.48 -3.25 -21.68
CA GLU A 56 -4.21 -2.30 -22.77
C GLU A 56 -3.02 -1.36 -22.50
N TYR A 57 -2.45 -1.44 -21.29
CA TYR A 57 -1.32 -0.59 -20.91
C TYR A 57 -0.01 -1.02 -21.60
N PRO A 58 0.91 -0.06 -21.86
CA PRO A 58 2.19 -0.34 -22.48
C PRO A 58 3.13 -1.09 -21.54
N PHE A 59 3.92 -2.00 -22.12
CA PHE A 59 4.91 -2.81 -21.41
C PHE A 59 6.33 -2.30 -21.63
N LEU A 60 7.12 -2.29 -20.57
CA LEU A 60 8.55 -2.00 -20.57
C LEU A 60 9.33 -3.19 -20.05
N MET A 61 10.48 -3.46 -20.66
CA MET A 61 11.34 -4.58 -20.27
C MET A 61 12.37 -4.13 -19.24
N ALA A 62 12.52 -4.91 -18.16
CA ALA A 62 13.57 -4.73 -17.16
C ALA A 62 14.01 -6.08 -16.58
N ASP A 63 15.16 -6.09 -15.91
CA ASP A 63 15.67 -7.28 -15.25
C ASP A 63 14.78 -7.69 -14.06
N ASP A 64 14.41 -8.97 -13.97
CA ASP A 64 13.49 -9.48 -12.96
C ASP A 64 14.06 -9.43 -11.53
N VAL A 65 15.38 -9.55 -11.40
CA VAL A 65 16.05 -9.42 -10.09
C VAL A 65 15.98 -7.98 -9.60
N LEU A 66 16.20 -7.02 -10.51
CA LEU A 66 16.04 -5.60 -10.19
C LEU A 66 14.60 -5.29 -9.77
N LEU A 67 13.60 -5.78 -10.50
CA LEU A 67 12.19 -5.54 -10.19
C LEU A 67 11.80 -6.07 -8.80
N LYS A 68 12.29 -7.23 -8.40
CA LYS A 68 12.09 -7.81 -7.07
C LYS A 68 12.69 -6.98 -5.93
N THR A 69 13.66 -6.10 -6.22
CA THR A 69 14.19 -5.15 -5.22
C THR A 69 13.26 -3.96 -4.99
N ILE A 70 12.46 -3.60 -5.98
CA ILE A 70 11.52 -2.48 -5.91
C ILE A 70 10.28 -2.87 -5.12
N ILE A 71 9.72 -4.04 -5.44
CA ILE A 71 8.53 -4.57 -4.77
C ILE A 71 8.60 -6.09 -4.71
N ARG A 72 8.09 -6.67 -3.62
CA ARG A 72 8.09 -8.14 -3.44
C ARG A 72 6.82 -8.81 -3.98
N SER A 73 5.83 -8.03 -4.32
CA SER A 73 4.58 -8.48 -4.90
C SER A 73 4.72 -8.76 -6.40
N ASN A 74 4.00 -9.71 -6.95
CA ASN A 74 3.96 -10.01 -8.37
C ASN A 74 2.51 -10.25 -8.84
N PRO A 75 1.83 -9.20 -9.38
CA PRO A 75 2.33 -7.85 -9.58
C PRO A 75 2.29 -6.99 -8.32
N GLY A 76 2.82 -5.78 -8.41
CA GLY A 76 2.66 -4.73 -7.43
C GLY A 76 2.60 -3.37 -8.10
N LEU A 77 1.87 -2.43 -7.51
CA LEU A 77 1.67 -1.09 -8.07
C LEU A 77 2.54 -0.07 -7.34
N VAL A 78 3.11 0.86 -8.09
CA VAL A 78 3.96 1.94 -7.55
C VAL A 78 3.51 3.27 -8.15
N LEU A 79 3.36 4.30 -7.31
CA LEU A 79 3.13 5.67 -7.73
C LEU A 79 4.44 6.47 -7.62
N LEU A 80 4.83 7.14 -8.71
CA LEU A 80 6.01 7.98 -8.79
C LEU A 80 5.68 9.43 -9.14
N LYS A 81 6.50 10.34 -8.64
CA LYS A 81 6.54 11.74 -9.07
C LYS A 81 7.98 12.21 -9.17
N LYS A 82 8.37 12.70 -10.33
CA LYS A 82 9.74 13.23 -10.59
C LYS A 82 10.85 12.26 -10.15
N GLY A 83 10.68 10.95 -10.44
CA GLY A 83 11.65 9.92 -10.08
C GLY A 83 11.63 9.44 -8.62
N THR A 84 10.76 10.01 -7.79
CA THR A 84 10.61 9.59 -6.39
C THR A 84 9.39 8.68 -6.23
N ILE A 85 9.57 7.55 -5.55
CA ILE A 85 8.47 6.66 -5.19
C ILE A 85 7.69 7.33 -4.07
N LEU A 86 6.40 7.58 -4.32
CA LEU A 86 5.48 8.15 -3.35
C LEU A 86 4.75 7.07 -2.57
N MET A 87 4.32 6.00 -3.27
CA MET A 87 3.55 4.91 -2.69
C MET A 87 3.81 3.59 -3.40
N LYS A 88 3.61 2.50 -2.67
CA LYS A 88 3.67 1.13 -3.19
C LYS A 88 2.49 0.33 -2.63
N TRP A 89 1.85 -0.46 -3.47
CA TRP A 89 0.77 -1.35 -3.08
C TRP A 89 1.11 -2.79 -3.47
N HIS A 90 0.88 -3.69 -2.56
CA HIS A 90 0.84 -5.11 -2.85
C HIS A 90 -0.38 -5.42 -3.76
N TYR A 91 -0.35 -6.50 -4.54
CA TYR A 91 -1.47 -6.81 -5.42
C TYR A 91 -2.82 -6.96 -4.67
N ASN A 92 -2.79 -7.40 -3.41
CA ASN A 92 -3.98 -7.48 -2.57
C ASN A 92 -4.55 -6.14 -2.12
N ASP A 93 -3.74 -5.08 -2.17
CA ASP A 93 -4.06 -3.75 -1.63
C ASP A 93 -4.20 -2.70 -2.73
N ILE A 94 -4.46 -3.12 -3.97
CA ILE A 94 -4.69 -2.20 -5.10
C ILE A 94 -5.85 -1.28 -4.75
N PRO A 95 -5.66 0.06 -4.83
CA PRO A 95 -6.67 1.01 -4.42
C PRO A 95 -7.89 0.99 -5.36
N GLN A 96 -9.07 1.15 -4.81
CA GLN A 96 -10.30 1.36 -5.56
C GLN A 96 -10.30 2.76 -6.18
N GLU A 97 -11.11 2.98 -7.21
CA GLU A 97 -11.19 4.27 -7.91
C GLU A 97 -11.51 5.45 -6.98
N GLU A 98 -12.37 5.24 -5.98
CA GLU A 98 -12.75 6.27 -5.01
C GLU A 98 -11.56 6.72 -4.16
N ASP A 99 -10.68 5.79 -3.78
CA ASP A 99 -9.47 6.06 -3.01
C ASP A 99 -8.39 6.72 -3.87
N LEU A 100 -8.31 6.38 -5.17
CA LEU A 100 -7.34 6.95 -6.10
C LEU A 100 -7.40 8.46 -6.17
N LYS A 101 -8.58 9.05 -6.23
CA LYS A 101 -8.77 10.52 -6.27
C LYS A 101 -8.16 11.19 -5.04
N THR A 102 -8.41 10.61 -3.88
CA THR A 102 -7.89 11.14 -2.62
C THR A 102 -6.37 10.97 -2.51
N ILE A 103 -5.87 9.79 -2.89
CA ILE A 103 -4.45 9.45 -2.84
C ILE A 103 -3.67 10.31 -3.82
N VAL A 104 -4.10 10.37 -5.09
CA VAL A 104 -3.40 11.08 -6.15
C VAL A 104 -3.37 12.58 -5.87
N ASN A 105 -4.48 13.18 -5.49
CA ASN A 105 -4.54 14.60 -5.15
C ASN A 105 -3.65 14.91 -3.92
N GLY A 106 -3.72 14.08 -2.90
CA GLY A 106 -2.89 14.24 -1.71
C GLY A 106 -1.39 14.20 -2.00
N TYR A 107 -0.96 13.24 -2.81
CA TYR A 107 0.47 13.04 -3.12
C TYR A 107 0.98 13.94 -4.23
N LEU A 108 0.20 14.14 -5.29
CA LEU A 108 0.67 14.92 -6.44
C LEU A 108 0.57 16.42 -6.22
N GLU A 109 -0.39 16.91 -5.46
CA GLU A 109 -0.54 18.33 -5.15
C GLU A 109 0.31 18.79 -3.97
N GLY A 110 0.98 17.86 -3.27
CA GLY A 110 1.83 18.16 -2.13
C GLY A 110 1.03 18.50 -0.86
N ASN A 111 -0.24 18.15 -0.84
CA ASN A 111 -1.08 18.31 0.34
C ASN A 111 -0.75 17.18 1.34
N THR A 112 -0.01 17.50 2.39
CA THR A 112 0.50 16.54 3.39
C THR A 112 -0.53 16.14 4.44
N ASP A 113 -1.77 16.60 4.33
CA ASP A 113 -2.83 16.33 5.32
C ASP A 113 -3.22 14.85 5.44
N TRP A 114 -2.97 14.06 4.39
CA TRP A 114 -3.19 12.61 4.43
C TRP A 114 -2.18 11.89 5.34
N LYS A 115 -0.89 12.34 5.39
CA LYS A 115 0.11 11.80 6.33
C LYS A 115 -0.33 12.03 7.77
N ALA A 116 -0.83 13.20 8.06
CA ALA A 116 -1.37 13.53 9.37
C ALA A 116 -2.58 12.67 9.74
N LYS A 117 -3.44 12.30 8.75
CA LYS A 117 -4.58 11.40 8.97
C LYS A 117 -4.15 9.95 9.18
N GLU A 118 -3.14 9.49 8.46
CA GLU A 118 -2.60 8.12 8.61
C GLU A 118 -1.87 7.97 9.94
N ASP A 119 -1.04 8.95 10.32
CA ASP A 119 -0.38 9.02 11.62
C ASP A 119 -1.40 9.12 12.77
N ALA A 120 -2.48 9.87 12.60
CA ALA A 120 -3.57 9.95 13.58
C ALA A 120 -4.30 8.61 13.74
N ARG A 121 -4.51 7.85 12.67
CA ARG A 121 -5.10 6.50 12.73
C ARG A 121 -4.18 5.51 13.47
N LEU A 122 -2.89 5.55 13.18
CA LEU A 122 -1.89 4.71 13.89
C LEU A 122 -1.84 5.05 15.37
N ILE A 123 -1.82 6.35 15.73
CA ILE A 123 -1.83 6.83 17.11
C ILE A 123 -3.13 6.42 17.81
N THR A 124 -4.29 6.54 17.16
CA THR A 124 -5.58 6.14 17.72
C THR A 124 -5.63 4.65 17.99
N ASN A 125 -5.15 3.82 17.06
CA ASN A 125 -5.07 2.39 17.23
C ASN A 125 -4.11 2.00 18.37
N LEU A 126 -2.95 2.64 18.45
CA LEU A 126 -1.97 2.41 19.52
C LEU A 126 -2.54 2.79 20.90
N LEU A 127 -3.22 3.93 21.01
CA LEU A 127 -3.88 4.38 22.23
C LEU A 127 -5.03 3.46 22.65
N SER A 128 -5.77 2.89 21.70
CA SER A 128 -6.84 1.92 21.96
C SER A 128 -6.34 0.66 22.70
N PHE A 129 -5.10 0.26 22.48
CA PHE A 129 -4.47 -0.89 23.16
C PHE A 129 -3.73 -0.48 24.44
N THR A 130 -3.05 0.66 24.45
CA THR A 130 -2.19 1.07 25.57
C THR A 130 -2.98 1.63 26.74
N VAL A 131 -4.07 2.35 26.49
CA VAL A 131 -4.89 2.95 27.58
C VAL A 131 -5.54 1.88 28.48
N PRO A 132 -6.19 0.82 27.97
CA PRO A 132 -6.73 -0.24 28.83
C PRO A 132 -5.65 -0.95 29.66
N LEU A 133 -4.47 -1.21 29.07
CA LEU A 133 -3.35 -1.84 29.77
C LEU A 133 -2.82 -0.97 30.93
N LEU A 134 -2.70 0.35 30.73
CA LEU A 134 -2.29 1.28 31.77
C LEU A 134 -3.31 1.39 32.89
N LEU A 135 -4.62 1.32 32.57
CA LEU A 135 -5.68 1.34 33.58
C LEU A 135 -5.65 0.07 34.45
N VAL A 136 -5.45 -1.11 33.84
CA VAL A 136 -5.32 -2.36 34.59
C VAL A 136 -4.09 -2.33 35.49
N TRP A 137 -2.94 -1.89 34.96
CA TRP A 137 -1.70 -1.78 35.73
C TRP A 137 -1.79 -0.75 36.86
N GLY A 138 -2.42 0.40 36.61
CA GLY A 138 -2.68 1.42 37.61
C GLY A 138 -3.61 0.94 38.72
N TYR A 139 -4.67 0.18 38.36
CA TYR A 139 -5.57 -0.43 39.32
C TYR A 139 -4.86 -1.44 40.23
N ASP A 140 -4.03 -2.31 39.65
CA ASP A 140 -3.25 -3.29 40.42
C ASP A 140 -2.22 -2.61 41.34
N ALA A 141 -1.58 -1.56 40.88
CA ALA A 141 -0.64 -0.78 41.71
C ALA A 141 -1.35 -0.12 42.93
N LEU A 142 -2.54 0.45 42.72
CA LEU A 142 -3.35 1.04 43.78
C LEU A 142 -3.88 -0.01 44.76
N ARG A 143 -4.31 -1.16 44.28
CA ARG A 143 -4.75 -2.28 45.09
C ARG A 143 -3.64 -2.84 45.99
N ASN A 144 -2.44 -2.97 45.43
CA ASN A 144 -1.27 -3.45 46.16
C ASN A 144 -0.78 -2.44 47.21
N ARG A 145 -0.88 -1.13 46.95
CA ARG A 145 -0.59 -0.09 47.94
C ARG A 145 -1.56 -0.14 49.13
N ARG A 146 -2.85 -0.37 48.90
CA ARG A 146 -3.86 -0.48 49.98
C ARG A 146 -3.61 -1.70 50.82
N ARG A 147 -3.20 -2.85 50.22
CA ARG A 147 -2.88 -4.08 50.96
C ARG A 147 -1.64 -3.96 51.85
N ARG A 148 -0.62 -3.15 51.42
CA ARG A 148 0.58 -2.89 52.25
C ARG A 148 0.28 -2.02 53.49
N LYS A 149 -0.55 -1.00 53.35
CA LYS A 149 -0.93 -0.09 54.46
C LYS A 149 -1.80 -0.81 55.50
N GLY A 150 -2.59 -1.83 55.14
CA GLY A 150 -3.38 -2.58 56.09
C GLY A 150 -2.58 -3.63 56.93
N LYS A 151 -1.31 -3.91 56.55
CA LYS A 151 -0.40 -4.80 57.28
C LYS A 151 0.51 -4.08 58.27
N GLU A 152 0.62 -2.78 58.19
CA GLU A 152 1.45 -1.95 59.11
C GLU A 152 0.64 -1.40 60.29
N SER A 153 -0.67 -1.71 60.36
CA SER A 153 -1.58 -1.26 61.41
C SER A 153 -2.04 -2.38 62.35
N GLU A 154 -1.49 -3.58 62.30
CA GLU A 154 -1.59 -4.69 63.26
C GLU A 154 -0.25 -4.89 63.97
#